data_6c6b7dc39b931f1a7aaf4bb9ff8b12b8
#
_entry.id   6c6b7dc39b931f1a7aaf4bb9ff8b12b8
#
_cell.length_a   1.000
_cell.length_b   1.000
_cell.length_c   1.000
_cell.angle_alpha   90.00
_cell.angle_beta   90.00
_cell.angle_gamma   90.00
#
_symmetry.space_group_name_H-M   'P 1'
#
loop_
_entity.id
_entity.type
_entity.pdbx_description
1 polymer ?
#
loop_
_entity_poly.entity_id
_entity_poly.type
_entity_poly.pdbx_seq_one_letter_code
_entity_poly.pdbx_strand_id
1 'polypeptide(L)'
;MTAIYDELSSIYDAWSQADPASSDSVEFYKNLGQSENGVIAELGVGTGRIALELAVSGKNIIGIDISDKMLEICHAKARKLGVSDRMHLITNDIRDFDLMEPADLIYLPFRTVGHLLTQNDRMKLFRSVYRNLKVGGRFIFDHYMFSERWAKSNERKQRLMCVIPNEDMKSTYVSDVYLYDYEKQLMDCRIVVENVDEVGVVNLKRYIKFDFSWVTIAQIQELIDAVGFHVDDLLGEFNGNKWTEQSENQIWLLRKTKK
;
A
#
# COMPACT_ATOMS: atom_id res chain seq x y z
N MET A 1 5.73 2.72 18.47
CA MET A 1 6.51 2.94 17.22
C MET A 1 5.82 4.07 16.50
N THR A 2 6.49 5.19 16.28
CA THR A 2 5.95 6.25 15.42
C THR A 2 5.83 5.65 14.02
N ALA A 3 4.66 5.73 13.42
CA ALA A 3 4.50 5.22 12.07
C ALA A 3 5.42 6.02 11.15
N ILE A 4 6.28 5.35 10.38
CA ILE A 4 7.24 6.00 9.48
C ILE A 4 6.52 6.95 8.50
N TYR A 5 5.29 6.62 8.16
CA TYR A 5 4.45 7.42 7.30
C TYR A 5 4.00 8.75 7.89
N ASP A 6 4.12 8.94 9.23
CA ASP A 6 3.92 10.25 9.87
C ASP A 6 4.92 11.29 9.34
N GLU A 7 6.15 10.86 9.05
CA GLU A 7 7.19 11.73 8.51
C GLU A 7 7.03 11.99 7.00
N LEU A 8 6.43 11.03 6.28
CA LEU A 8 6.16 11.12 4.84
C LEU A 8 4.86 11.82 4.52
N SER A 9 3.97 12.00 5.49
CA SER A 9 2.58 12.40 5.28
C SER A 9 2.41 13.65 4.41
N SER A 10 3.27 14.67 4.57
CA SER A 10 3.20 15.92 3.82
C SER A 10 3.60 15.82 2.33
N ILE A 11 4.36 14.77 1.96
CA ILE A 11 4.85 14.57 0.58
C ILE A 11 4.27 13.30 -0.05
N TYR A 12 3.53 12.50 0.73
CA TYR A 12 3.13 11.15 0.35
C TYR A 12 2.33 11.10 -0.96
N ASP A 13 1.36 11.99 -1.13
CA ASP A 13 0.51 11.98 -2.32
C ASP A 13 1.33 12.24 -3.59
N ALA A 14 2.20 13.26 -3.57
CA ALA A 14 3.05 13.57 -4.72
C ALA A 14 4.08 12.46 -4.99
N TRP A 15 4.69 11.92 -3.93
CA TRP A 15 5.64 10.82 -4.05
C TRP A 15 4.97 9.54 -4.58
N SER A 16 3.80 9.18 -4.06
CA SER A 16 3.09 7.98 -4.50
C SER A 16 2.55 8.09 -5.93
N GLN A 17 2.17 9.29 -6.38
CA GLN A 17 1.74 9.55 -7.75
C GLN A 17 2.89 9.49 -8.76
N ALA A 18 4.13 9.66 -8.32
CA ALA A 18 5.32 9.53 -9.17
C ALA A 18 5.65 8.07 -9.55
N ASP A 19 5.07 7.08 -8.87
CA ASP A 19 5.18 5.67 -9.28
C ASP A 19 4.31 5.43 -10.52
N PRO A 20 4.88 4.97 -11.65
CA PRO A 20 4.13 4.74 -12.89
C PRO A 20 2.96 3.75 -12.74
N ALA A 21 3.09 2.75 -11.85
CA ALA A 21 2.04 1.76 -11.59
C ALA A 21 0.90 2.29 -10.70
N SER A 22 1.02 3.52 -10.19
CA SER A 22 0.08 4.07 -9.22
C SER A 22 -1.34 4.24 -9.78
N SER A 23 -1.48 4.77 -10.99
CA SER A 23 -2.79 4.99 -11.63
C SER A 23 -3.52 3.69 -11.92
N ASP A 24 -2.83 2.69 -12.46
CA ASP A 24 -3.40 1.40 -12.83
C ASP A 24 -3.84 0.61 -11.60
N SER A 25 -3.05 0.69 -10.53
CA SER A 25 -3.40 0.12 -9.23
C SER A 25 -4.68 0.75 -8.66
N VAL A 26 -4.79 2.08 -8.67
CA VAL A 26 -6.00 2.78 -8.18
C VAL A 26 -7.23 2.37 -8.97
N GLU A 27 -7.15 2.36 -10.30
CA GLU A 27 -8.27 1.98 -11.17
C GLU A 27 -8.70 0.53 -10.96
N PHE A 28 -7.75 -0.38 -10.81
CA PHE A 28 -8.01 -1.80 -10.54
C PHE A 28 -8.78 -1.99 -9.23
N TYR A 29 -8.31 -1.44 -8.10
CA TYR A 29 -8.99 -1.59 -6.81
C TYR A 29 -10.31 -0.84 -6.76
N LYS A 30 -10.42 0.29 -7.43
CA LYS A 30 -11.67 1.04 -7.58
C LYS A 30 -12.74 0.18 -8.29
N ASN A 31 -12.39 -0.45 -9.40
CA ASN A 31 -13.31 -1.33 -10.13
C ASN A 31 -13.76 -2.52 -9.29
N LEU A 32 -12.84 -3.13 -8.53
CA LEU A 32 -13.17 -4.19 -7.58
C LEU A 32 -14.15 -3.73 -6.50
N GLY A 33 -13.88 -2.59 -5.87
CA GLY A 33 -14.76 -2.04 -4.83
C GLY A 33 -16.11 -1.56 -5.37
N GLN A 34 -16.16 -0.99 -6.56
CA GLN A 34 -17.42 -0.58 -7.20
C GLN A 34 -18.34 -1.76 -7.48
N SER A 35 -17.80 -2.91 -7.85
CA SER A 35 -18.55 -4.14 -8.09
C SER A 35 -19.07 -4.80 -6.82
N GLU A 36 -18.55 -4.44 -5.64
CA GLU A 36 -18.94 -5.01 -4.36
C GLU A 36 -20.15 -4.27 -3.76
N ASN A 37 -21.13 -5.02 -3.22
CA ASN A 37 -22.31 -4.45 -2.58
C ASN A 37 -22.34 -4.65 -1.06
N GLY A 38 -21.35 -5.32 -0.52
CA GLY A 38 -21.22 -5.63 0.91
C GLY A 38 -20.27 -4.69 1.65
N VAL A 39 -19.78 -5.17 2.78
CA VAL A 39 -18.81 -4.48 3.61
C VAL A 39 -17.44 -4.51 2.95
N ILE A 40 -16.84 -3.34 2.78
CA ILE A 40 -15.54 -3.17 2.14
C ILE A 40 -14.55 -2.59 3.17
N ALA A 41 -13.38 -3.22 3.31
CA ALA A 41 -12.29 -2.71 4.14
C ALA A 41 -11.00 -2.55 3.34
N GLU A 42 -10.34 -1.40 3.49
CA GLU A 42 -8.99 -1.12 2.98
C GLU A 42 -7.99 -1.16 4.13
N LEU A 43 -6.98 -2.01 4.02
CA LEU A 43 -5.87 -2.08 4.98
C LEU A 43 -4.70 -1.22 4.49
N GLY A 44 -4.09 -0.43 5.39
CA GLY A 44 -3.11 0.57 5.01
C GLY A 44 -3.73 1.68 4.17
N VAL A 45 -4.89 2.19 4.58
CA VAL A 45 -5.67 3.19 3.81
C VAL A 45 -4.90 4.48 3.54
N GLY A 46 -3.92 4.81 4.38
CA GLY A 46 -3.07 5.98 4.24
C GLY A 46 -3.87 7.28 4.11
N THR A 47 -3.56 8.06 3.10
CA THR A 47 -4.27 9.32 2.79
C THR A 47 -5.60 9.11 2.04
N GLY A 48 -6.03 7.86 1.83
CA GLY A 48 -7.33 7.51 1.24
C GLY A 48 -7.38 7.50 -0.28
N ARG A 49 -6.28 7.22 -0.96
CA ARG A 49 -6.15 7.33 -2.41
C ARG A 49 -7.18 6.47 -3.18
N ILE A 50 -7.51 5.28 -2.72
CA ILE A 50 -8.53 4.39 -3.30
C ILE A 50 -9.86 4.57 -2.58
N ALA A 51 -9.85 4.52 -1.25
CA ALA A 51 -11.04 4.61 -0.41
C ALA A 51 -11.90 5.84 -0.70
N LEU A 52 -11.29 7.01 -0.92
CA LEU A 52 -12.00 8.24 -1.24
C LEU A 52 -12.70 8.19 -2.60
N GLU A 53 -12.08 7.59 -3.61
CA GLU A 53 -12.71 7.38 -4.93
C GLU A 53 -13.94 6.48 -4.83
N LEU A 54 -13.86 5.42 -4.01
CA LEU A 54 -14.99 4.56 -3.73
C LEU A 54 -16.09 5.28 -2.93
N ALA A 55 -15.71 6.08 -1.94
CA ALA A 55 -16.66 6.87 -1.16
C ALA A 55 -17.42 7.90 -2.04
N VAL A 56 -16.72 8.56 -2.97
CA VAL A 56 -17.31 9.47 -3.96
C VAL A 56 -18.28 8.71 -4.88
N SER A 57 -17.97 7.45 -5.22
CA SER A 57 -18.87 6.61 -6.02
C SER A 57 -20.07 6.03 -5.22
N GLY A 58 -20.19 6.38 -3.94
CA GLY A 58 -21.32 6.01 -3.09
C GLY A 58 -21.11 4.79 -2.18
N LYS A 59 -19.89 4.23 -2.13
CA LYS A 59 -19.58 3.08 -1.25
C LYS A 59 -19.24 3.54 0.17
N ASN A 60 -19.56 2.70 1.15
CA ASN A 60 -19.11 2.86 2.54
C ASN A 60 -17.82 2.05 2.71
N ILE A 61 -16.76 2.71 3.21
CA ILE A 61 -15.43 2.11 3.32
C ILE A 61 -14.96 2.15 4.76
N ILE A 62 -14.48 1.00 5.25
CA ILE A 62 -13.71 0.91 6.49
C ILE A 62 -12.23 1.02 6.11
N GLY A 63 -11.57 2.09 6.55
CA GLY A 63 -10.13 2.30 6.31
C GLY A 63 -9.33 2.06 7.58
N ILE A 64 -8.34 1.18 7.54
CA ILE A 64 -7.46 0.86 8.67
C ILE A 64 -6.04 1.29 8.33
N ASP A 65 -5.42 2.07 9.21
CA ASP A 65 -4.01 2.43 9.12
C ASP A 65 -3.41 2.56 10.52
N ILE A 66 -2.10 2.39 10.63
CA ILE A 66 -1.36 2.56 11.89
C ILE A 66 -0.96 4.02 12.13
N SER A 67 -0.97 4.86 11.09
CA SER A 67 -0.56 6.26 11.12
C SER A 67 -1.76 7.18 11.35
N ASP A 68 -1.81 7.80 12.53
CA ASP A 68 -2.83 8.80 12.82
C ASP A 68 -2.75 10.00 11.87
N LYS A 69 -1.54 10.43 11.50
CA LYS A 69 -1.36 11.56 10.56
C LYS A 69 -1.88 11.26 9.16
N MET A 70 -1.68 10.02 8.67
CA MET A 70 -2.26 9.61 7.40
C MET A 70 -3.79 9.64 7.45
N LEU A 71 -4.37 9.12 8.54
CA LEU A 71 -5.82 9.14 8.74
C LEU A 71 -6.38 10.56 8.90
N GLU A 72 -5.67 11.47 9.56
CA GLU A 72 -6.04 12.89 9.62
C GLU A 72 -6.12 13.53 8.22
N ILE A 73 -5.15 13.25 7.35
CA ILE A 73 -5.15 13.74 5.96
C ILE A 73 -6.32 13.11 5.18
N CYS A 74 -6.53 11.81 5.31
CA CYS A 74 -7.65 11.10 4.69
C CYS A 74 -8.99 11.72 5.12
N HIS A 75 -9.16 11.95 6.42
CA HIS A 75 -10.37 12.57 6.98
C HIS A 75 -10.57 14.01 6.47
N ALA A 76 -9.49 14.80 6.37
CA ALA A 76 -9.55 16.16 5.84
C ALA A 76 -10.00 16.17 4.36
N LYS A 77 -9.47 15.24 3.56
CA LYS A 77 -9.88 15.04 2.16
C LYS A 77 -11.34 14.58 2.05
N ALA A 78 -11.77 13.63 2.90
CA ALA A 78 -13.15 13.14 2.94
C ALA A 78 -14.14 14.28 3.22
N ARG A 79 -13.81 15.16 4.17
CA ARG A 79 -14.61 16.37 4.46
C ARG A 79 -14.69 17.31 3.25
N LYS A 80 -13.56 17.57 2.59
CA LYS A 80 -13.50 18.44 1.41
C LYS A 80 -14.32 17.90 0.25
N LEU A 81 -14.40 16.56 0.10
CA LEU A 81 -15.18 15.87 -0.91
C LEU A 81 -16.65 15.64 -0.52
N GLY A 82 -17.04 15.96 0.73
CA GLY A 82 -18.41 15.75 1.21
C GLY A 82 -18.80 14.28 1.42
N VAL A 83 -17.82 13.41 1.71
CA VAL A 83 -18.02 11.96 1.84
C VAL A 83 -17.59 11.40 3.21
N SER A 84 -17.48 12.25 4.23
CA SER A 84 -17.05 11.84 5.57
C SER A 84 -17.95 10.78 6.22
N ASP A 85 -19.23 10.81 5.94
CA ASP A 85 -20.24 9.86 6.40
C ASP A 85 -20.07 8.45 5.81
N ARG A 86 -19.30 8.33 4.74
CA ARG A 86 -18.99 7.07 4.05
C ARG A 86 -17.62 6.49 4.40
N MET A 87 -16.83 7.22 5.20
CA MET A 87 -15.48 6.83 5.58
C MET A 87 -15.41 6.50 7.07
N HIS A 88 -15.28 5.22 7.41
CA HIS A 88 -15.05 4.77 8.77
C HIS A 88 -13.56 4.47 8.97
N LEU A 89 -12.80 5.45 9.51
CA LEU A 89 -11.36 5.36 9.67
C LEU A 89 -10.98 4.86 11.07
N ILE A 90 -10.11 3.86 11.13
CA ILE A 90 -9.68 3.19 12.37
C ILE A 90 -8.16 3.18 12.45
N THR A 91 -7.59 3.75 13.52
CA THR A 91 -6.17 3.57 13.82
C THR A 91 -5.96 2.19 14.42
N ASN A 92 -5.33 1.28 13.67
CA ASN A 92 -5.01 -0.07 14.15
C ASN A 92 -3.88 -0.69 13.33
N ASP A 93 -3.26 -1.74 13.90
CA ASP A 93 -2.29 -2.57 13.23
C ASP A 93 -3.00 -3.64 12.38
N ILE A 94 -2.70 -3.69 11.09
CA ILE A 94 -3.30 -4.66 10.16
C ILE A 94 -2.98 -6.12 10.50
N ARG A 95 -2.00 -6.37 11.38
CA ARG A 95 -1.67 -7.71 11.87
C ARG A 95 -2.66 -8.25 12.90
N ASP A 96 -3.42 -7.37 13.55
CA ASP A 96 -4.42 -7.75 14.55
C ASP A 96 -5.51 -6.67 14.66
N PHE A 97 -6.54 -6.83 13.86
CA PHE A 97 -7.70 -5.94 13.84
C PHE A 97 -8.99 -6.75 13.91
N ASP A 98 -10.06 -6.11 14.36
CA ASP A 98 -11.41 -6.66 14.35
C ASP A 98 -12.39 -5.66 13.73
N LEU A 99 -13.19 -6.15 12.79
CA LEU A 99 -14.32 -5.42 12.22
C LEU A 99 -15.58 -5.70 13.02
N MET A 100 -16.48 -4.72 13.12
CA MET A 100 -17.76 -4.89 13.81
C MET A 100 -18.65 -5.96 13.14
N GLU A 101 -18.51 -6.11 11.83
CA GLU A 101 -19.12 -7.18 11.03
C GLU A 101 -18.12 -7.70 9.99
N PRO A 102 -18.17 -9.00 9.66
CA PRO A 102 -17.26 -9.56 8.66
C PRO A 102 -17.44 -8.90 7.29
N ALA A 103 -16.33 -8.68 6.60
CA ALA A 103 -16.31 -8.02 5.30
C ALA A 103 -16.59 -8.98 4.13
N ASP A 104 -17.16 -8.46 3.06
CA ASP A 104 -17.29 -9.12 1.78
C ASP A 104 -16.01 -8.96 0.94
N LEU A 105 -15.34 -7.81 1.09
CA LEU A 105 -14.07 -7.51 0.44
C LEU A 105 -13.11 -6.85 1.43
N ILE A 106 -11.91 -7.43 1.57
CA ILE A 106 -10.77 -6.78 2.20
C ILE A 106 -9.68 -6.65 1.14
N TYR A 107 -9.08 -5.48 1.01
CA TYR A 107 -7.93 -5.32 0.13
C TYR A 107 -6.77 -4.59 0.81
N LEU A 108 -5.55 -4.92 0.36
CA LEU A 108 -4.29 -4.38 0.87
C LEU A 108 -3.46 -3.95 -0.34
N PRO A 109 -3.62 -2.71 -0.81
CA PRO A 109 -3.03 -2.25 -2.06
C PRO A 109 -1.60 -1.73 -1.87
N PHE A 110 -0.98 -1.45 -3.00
CA PHE A 110 0.26 -0.69 -3.10
C PHE A 110 1.44 -1.30 -2.33
N ARG A 111 1.59 -2.62 -2.49
CA ARG A 111 2.75 -3.38 -1.94
C ARG A 111 2.86 -3.31 -0.41
N THR A 112 1.79 -2.91 0.28
CA THR A 112 1.78 -2.71 1.74
C THR A 112 2.22 -3.95 2.51
N VAL A 113 2.02 -5.15 1.96
CA VAL A 113 2.51 -6.42 2.54
C VAL A 113 4.04 -6.42 2.75
N GLY A 114 4.79 -5.64 1.99
CA GLY A 114 6.25 -5.51 2.11
C GLY A 114 6.72 -4.81 3.39
N HIS A 115 5.84 -4.08 4.09
CA HIS A 115 6.14 -3.51 5.42
C HIS A 115 6.13 -4.55 6.53
N LEU A 116 5.58 -5.73 6.27
CA LEU A 116 5.65 -6.86 7.18
C LEU A 116 6.94 -7.64 6.93
N LEU A 117 7.98 -7.31 7.70
CA LEU A 117 9.35 -7.74 7.41
C LEU A 117 9.58 -9.23 7.65
N THR A 118 8.72 -9.90 8.44
CA THR A 118 8.87 -11.32 8.78
C THR A 118 7.70 -12.16 8.27
N GLN A 119 7.96 -13.42 7.97
CA GLN A 119 6.91 -14.38 7.60
C GLN A 119 5.86 -14.54 8.71
N ASN A 120 6.28 -14.43 9.99
CA ASN A 120 5.36 -14.47 11.13
C ASN A 120 4.39 -13.26 11.15
N ASP A 121 4.86 -12.05 10.83
CA ASP A 121 3.99 -10.88 10.76
C ASP A 121 3.00 -10.98 9.61
N ARG A 122 3.44 -11.49 8.45
CA ARG A 122 2.55 -11.80 7.34
C ARG A 122 1.51 -12.85 7.70
N MET A 123 1.91 -13.89 8.44
CA MET A 123 0.99 -14.91 8.95
C MET A 123 -0.08 -14.31 9.88
N LYS A 124 0.30 -13.37 10.75
CA LYS A 124 -0.66 -12.64 11.59
C LYS A 124 -1.66 -11.85 10.74
N LEU A 125 -1.19 -11.09 9.75
CA LEU A 125 -2.06 -10.38 8.80
C LEU A 125 -3.05 -11.34 8.13
N PHE A 126 -2.56 -12.44 7.53
CA PHE A 126 -3.41 -13.38 6.82
C PHE A 126 -4.48 -14.01 7.71
N ARG A 127 -4.14 -14.36 8.96
CA ARG A 127 -5.09 -14.86 9.96
C ARG A 127 -6.10 -13.80 10.38
N SER A 128 -5.66 -12.55 10.57
CA SER A 128 -6.54 -11.43 10.91
C SER A 128 -7.54 -11.16 9.80
N VAL A 129 -7.07 -11.11 8.54
CA VAL A 129 -7.93 -10.96 7.36
C VAL A 129 -8.94 -12.12 7.28
N TYR A 130 -8.47 -13.37 7.42
CA TYR A 130 -9.35 -14.52 7.33
C TYR A 130 -10.45 -14.50 8.41
N ARG A 131 -10.11 -14.09 9.63
CA ARG A 131 -11.05 -13.92 10.75
C ARG A 131 -12.15 -12.92 10.39
N ASN A 132 -11.78 -11.80 9.78
CA ASN A 132 -12.65 -10.67 9.47
C ASN A 132 -13.41 -10.77 8.13
N LEU A 133 -13.21 -11.83 7.35
CA LEU A 133 -13.96 -12.07 6.12
C LEU A 133 -15.20 -12.95 6.37
N LYS A 134 -16.28 -12.68 5.63
CA LYS A 134 -17.38 -13.63 5.47
C LYS A 134 -16.91 -14.89 4.74
N VAL A 135 -17.63 -16.00 4.89
CA VAL A 135 -17.46 -17.15 3.99
C VAL A 135 -17.87 -16.71 2.58
N GLY A 136 -17.01 -16.94 1.59
CA GLY A 136 -17.14 -16.42 0.23
C GLY A 136 -16.55 -15.03 0.04
N GLY A 137 -16.21 -14.30 1.12
CA GLY A 137 -15.54 -13.01 1.07
C GLY A 137 -14.13 -13.10 0.47
N ARG A 138 -13.68 -12.00 -0.12
CA ARG A 138 -12.44 -11.92 -0.91
C ARG A 138 -11.38 -11.12 -0.18
N PHE A 139 -10.11 -11.58 -0.30
CA PHE A 139 -8.94 -10.82 0.07
C PHE A 139 -8.07 -10.58 -1.16
N ILE A 140 -7.78 -9.33 -1.46
CA ILE A 140 -7.02 -8.94 -2.64
C ILE A 140 -5.85 -8.06 -2.23
N PHE A 141 -4.65 -8.40 -2.66
CA PHE A 141 -3.45 -7.60 -2.40
C PHE A 141 -2.45 -7.74 -3.53
N ASP A 142 -1.55 -6.78 -3.60
CA ASP A 142 -0.48 -6.77 -4.60
C ASP A 142 0.90 -6.68 -3.95
N HIS A 143 1.89 -7.17 -4.68
CA HIS A 143 3.30 -6.96 -4.42
C HIS A 143 4.07 -6.96 -5.74
N TYR A 144 5.26 -6.34 -5.75
CA TYR A 144 6.11 -6.39 -6.93
C TYR A 144 6.90 -7.70 -7.00
N MET A 145 7.31 -8.09 -8.19
CA MET A 145 8.27 -9.17 -8.40
C MET A 145 9.68 -8.62 -8.23
N PHE A 146 10.44 -9.17 -7.28
CA PHE A 146 11.80 -8.71 -7.04
C PHE A 146 12.71 -9.05 -8.21
N SER A 147 13.38 -8.03 -8.77
CA SER A 147 14.38 -8.18 -9.81
C SER A 147 15.79 -7.92 -9.26
N GLU A 148 16.54 -8.98 -9.02
CA GLU A 148 17.92 -8.87 -8.55
C GLU A 148 18.81 -8.06 -9.52
N ARG A 149 18.58 -8.21 -10.83
CA ARG A 149 19.27 -7.44 -11.86
C ARG A 149 19.03 -5.94 -11.70
N TRP A 150 17.77 -5.54 -11.48
CA TRP A 150 17.41 -4.16 -11.26
C TRP A 150 17.99 -3.64 -9.95
N ALA A 151 17.88 -4.40 -8.87
CA ALA A 151 18.40 -4.07 -7.56
C ALA A 151 19.91 -3.80 -7.61
N LYS A 152 20.71 -4.72 -8.14
CA LYS A 152 22.16 -4.56 -8.32
C LYS A 152 22.54 -3.36 -9.19
N SER A 153 21.71 -3.04 -10.18
CA SER A 153 21.96 -1.89 -11.06
C SER A 153 21.66 -0.54 -10.42
N ASN A 154 20.79 -0.50 -9.41
CA ASN A 154 20.28 0.73 -8.80
C ASN A 154 20.63 0.90 -7.32
N GLU A 155 21.21 -0.12 -6.69
CA GLU A 155 21.63 -0.06 -5.30
C GLU A 155 22.56 1.14 -5.04
N ARG A 156 22.30 1.85 -3.93
CA ARG A 156 23.05 3.04 -3.47
C ARG A 156 23.01 4.25 -4.41
N LYS A 157 22.18 4.22 -5.46
CA LYS A 157 21.98 5.36 -6.34
C LYS A 157 20.81 6.20 -5.86
N GLN A 158 21.03 7.49 -5.70
CA GLN A 158 19.94 8.43 -5.45
C GLN A 158 19.21 8.68 -6.78
N ARG A 159 17.90 8.45 -6.79
CA ARG A 159 17.05 8.64 -7.97
C ARG A 159 15.99 9.67 -7.65
N LEU A 160 15.89 10.72 -8.48
CA LEU A 160 14.83 11.70 -8.38
C LEU A 160 13.48 11.03 -8.73
N MET A 161 12.53 11.10 -7.81
CA MET A 161 11.18 10.56 -7.97
C MET A 161 10.21 11.65 -8.44
N CYS A 162 10.18 12.77 -7.74
CA CYS A 162 9.34 13.90 -8.12
C CYS A 162 9.90 15.22 -7.60
N VAL A 163 9.39 16.31 -8.19
CA VAL A 163 9.61 17.66 -7.73
C VAL A 163 8.23 18.26 -7.42
N ILE A 164 8.05 18.70 -6.18
CA ILE A 164 6.82 19.31 -5.69
C ILE A 164 7.03 20.83 -5.71
N PRO A 165 6.33 21.57 -6.59
CA PRO A 165 6.38 23.02 -6.57
C PRO A 165 5.73 23.54 -5.29
N ASN A 166 6.39 24.50 -4.64
CA ASN A 166 5.89 25.21 -3.48
C ASN A 166 5.59 26.66 -3.87
N GLU A 167 5.03 27.42 -2.93
CA GLU A 167 4.85 28.87 -3.09
C GLU A 167 6.20 29.57 -3.26
N ASP A 168 6.20 30.77 -3.85
CA ASP A 168 7.38 31.62 -4.03
C ASP A 168 8.52 30.98 -4.84
N MET A 169 8.20 30.24 -5.91
CA MET A 169 9.19 29.59 -6.79
C MET A 169 10.12 28.57 -6.08
N LYS A 170 9.80 28.19 -4.85
CA LYS A 170 10.49 27.14 -4.11
C LYS A 170 10.05 25.76 -4.57
N SER A 171 10.87 24.75 -4.31
CA SER A 171 10.56 23.38 -4.70
C SER A 171 11.04 22.37 -3.66
N THR A 172 10.28 21.28 -3.49
CA THR A 172 10.72 20.12 -2.74
C THR A 172 11.09 19.00 -3.69
N TYR A 173 12.34 18.58 -3.66
CA TYR A 173 12.85 17.43 -4.42
C TYR A 173 12.74 16.19 -3.56
N VAL A 174 12.12 15.15 -4.10
CA VAL A 174 11.98 13.86 -3.43
C VAL A 174 12.72 12.82 -4.25
N SER A 175 13.69 12.19 -3.60
CA SER A 175 14.50 11.12 -4.20
C SER A 175 14.45 9.87 -3.33
N ASP A 176 14.78 8.73 -3.89
CA ASP A 176 14.95 7.47 -3.15
C ASP A 176 16.39 6.92 -3.26
N VAL A 177 16.78 6.14 -2.26
CA VAL A 177 18.01 5.36 -2.24
C VAL A 177 17.71 4.02 -1.58
N TYR A 178 18.12 2.92 -2.20
CA TYR A 178 17.90 1.57 -1.69
C TYR A 178 19.22 0.85 -1.42
N LEU A 179 19.26 0.12 -0.29
CA LEU A 179 20.32 -0.85 0.03
C LEU A 179 19.63 -2.20 0.29
N TYR A 180 20.25 -3.29 -0.13
CA TYR A 180 19.61 -4.61 -0.07
C TYR A 180 20.39 -5.57 0.83
N ASP A 181 19.65 -6.30 1.68
CA ASP A 181 20.11 -7.51 2.33
C ASP A 181 19.46 -8.70 1.61
N TYR A 182 20.18 -9.27 0.64
CA TYR A 182 19.64 -10.33 -0.22
C TYR A 182 19.37 -11.62 0.54
N GLU A 183 20.09 -11.91 1.62
CA GLU A 183 19.89 -13.10 2.43
C GLU A 183 18.61 -13.00 3.26
N LYS A 184 18.33 -11.84 3.84
CA LYS A 184 17.14 -11.59 4.65
C LYS A 184 15.94 -11.14 3.84
N GLN A 185 16.10 -10.92 2.54
CA GLN A 185 15.05 -10.32 1.70
C GLN A 185 14.57 -8.95 2.21
N LEU A 186 15.49 -8.11 2.69
CA LEU A 186 15.20 -6.80 3.23
C LEU A 186 15.82 -5.70 2.37
N MET A 187 15.13 -4.57 2.35
CA MET A 187 15.52 -3.35 1.65
C MET A 187 15.52 -2.18 2.66
N ASP A 188 16.68 -1.56 2.90
CA ASP A 188 16.80 -0.29 3.61
C ASP A 188 16.42 0.81 2.61
N CYS A 189 15.21 1.33 2.74
CA CYS A 189 14.68 2.40 1.91
C CYS A 189 14.94 3.75 2.56
N ARG A 190 15.50 4.69 1.80
CA ARG A 190 15.76 6.05 2.27
C ARG A 190 15.12 7.02 1.30
N ILE A 191 14.11 7.73 1.76
CA ILE A 191 13.53 8.85 1.03
C ILE A 191 14.31 10.10 1.41
N VAL A 192 14.88 10.77 0.42
CA VAL A 192 15.65 12.00 0.57
C VAL A 192 14.75 13.16 0.16
N VAL A 193 14.48 14.05 1.09
CA VAL A 193 13.67 15.25 0.88
C VAL A 193 14.56 16.47 0.96
N GLU A 194 14.62 17.27 -0.11
CA GLU A 194 15.43 18.47 -0.22
C GLU A 194 14.52 19.66 -0.55
N ASN A 195 14.50 20.67 0.33
CA ASN A 195 13.80 21.93 0.06
C ASN A 195 14.79 22.92 -0.56
N VAL A 196 14.44 23.40 -1.74
CA VAL A 196 15.26 24.29 -2.56
C VAL A 196 14.54 25.64 -2.69
N ASP A 197 15.27 26.74 -2.49
CA ASP A 197 14.74 28.08 -2.63
C ASP A 197 14.71 28.57 -4.10
N GLU A 198 14.26 29.80 -4.29
CA GLU A 198 14.10 30.45 -5.58
C GLU A 198 15.42 30.67 -6.37
N VAL A 199 16.57 30.64 -5.66
CA VAL A 199 17.89 30.79 -6.27
C VAL A 199 18.64 29.46 -6.41
N GLY A 200 18.00 28.33 -6.06
CA GLY A 200 18.56 26.98 -6.23
C GLY A 200 19.41 26.49 -5.07
N VAL A 201 19.32 27.12 -3.88
CA VAL A 201 20.03 26.69 -2.68
C VAL A 201 19.19 25.71 -1.88
N VAL A 202 19.79 24.60 -1.45
CA VAL A 202 19.14 23.63 -0.56
C VAL A 202 19.15 24.15 0.88
N ASN A 203 17.97 24.49 1.41
CA ASN A 203 17.80 25.00 2.77
C ASN A 203 17.56 23.90 3.79
N LEU A 204 17.01 22.77 3.38
CA LEU A 204 16.73 21.60 4.21
C LEU A 204 17.01 20.35 3.43
N LYS A 205 17.73 19.41 4.04
CA LYS A 205 17.86 18.05 3.56
C LYS A 205 17.61 17.09 4.71
N ARG A 206 16.69 16.14 4.51
CA ARG A 206 16.41 15.10 5.50
C ARG A 206 16.32 13.73 4.84
N TYR A 207 16.61 12.70 5.61
CA TYR A 207 16.50 11.30 5.22
C TYR A 207 15.42 10.66 6.08
N ILE A 208 14.41 10.11 5.43
CA ILE A 208 13.37 9.31 6.08
C ILE A 208 13.69 7.86 5.75
N LYS A 209 13.94 7.06 6.79
CA LYS A 209 14.41 5.69 6.64
C LYS A 209 13.32 4.70 7.09
N PHE A 210 13.10 3.66 6.28
CA PHE A 210 12.28 2.52 6.67
C PHE A 210 12.80 1.23 6.02
N ASP A 211 12.53 0.12 6.69
CA ASP A 211 12.80 -1.18 6.14
C ASP A 211 11.59 -1.69 5.35
N PHE A 212 11.86 -2.35 4.25
CA PHE A 212 10.87 -2.97 3.39
C PHE A 212 11.35 -4.36 2.99
N SER A 213 10.45 -5.24 2.62
CA SER A 213 10.81 -6.60 2.24
C SER A 213 10.18 -6.97 0.91
N TRP A 214 10.85 -7.84 0.16
CA TRP A 214 10.17 -8.52 -0.94
C TRP A 214 9.76 -9.93 -0.54
N VAL A 215 8.71 -10.41 -1.17
CA VAL A 215 8.11 -11.71 -0.86
C VAL A 215 7.95 -12.48 -2.16
N THR A 216 8.37 -13.75 -2.15
CA THR A 216 8.24 -14.62 -3.31
C THR A 216 6.83 -15.22 -3.41
N ILE A 217 6.47 -15.68 -4.62
CA ILE A 217 5.22 -16.43 -4.87
C ILE A 217 5.12 -17.62 -3.89
N ALA A 218 6.20 -18.38 -3.71
CA ALA A 218 6.22 -19.55 -2.82
C ALA A 218 5.92 -19.18 -1.36
N GLN A 219 6.51 -18.08 -0.85
CA GLN A 219 6.26 -17.62 0.52
C GLN A 219 4.82 -17.16 0.73
N ILE A 220 4.20 -16.54 -0.27
CA ILE A 220 2.78 -16.18 -0.22
C ILE A 220 1.91 -17.43 -0.28
N GLN A 221 2.22 -18.40 -1.15
CA GLN A 221 1.48 -19.66 -1.23
C GLN A 221 1.48 -20.42 0.09
N GLU A 222 2.62 -20.47 0.81
CA GLU A 222 2.70 -21.07 2.15
C GLU A 222 1.73 -20.41 3.15
N LEU A 223 1.57 -19.07 3.11
CA LEU A 223 0.62 -18.35 3.97
C LEU A 223 -0.83 -18.69 3.61
N ILE A 224 -1.13 -18.74 2.32
CA ILE A 224 -2.45 -19.08 1.77
C ILE A 224 -2.87 -20.47 2.25
N ASP A 225 -1.99 -21.46 2.07
CA ASP A 225 -2.24 -22.86 2.43
C ASP A 225 -2.40 -23.03 3.95
N ALA A 226 -1.54 -22.38 4.73
CA ALA A 226 -1.56 -22.47 6.20
C ALA A 226 -2.83 -21.87 6.82
N VAL A 227 -3.40 -20.83 6.20
CA VAL A 227 -4.63 -20.15 6.67
C VAL A 227 -5.88 -20.80 6.08
N GLY A 228 -5.80 -21.35 4.87
CA GLY A 228 -6.88 -22.04 4.17
C GLY A 228 -7.68 -21.14 3.23
N PHE A 229 -7.05 -20.15 2.63
CA PHE A 229 -7.63 -19.41 1.53
C PHE A 229 -7.66 -20.27 0.24
N HIS A 230 -8.65 -20.02 -0.58
CA HIS A 230 -8.66 -20.47 -1.97
C HIS A 230 -8.09 -19.38 -2.86
N VAL A 231 -7.25 -19.73 -3.82
CA VAL A 231 -6.75 -18.80 -4.85
C VAL A 231 -7.76 -18.78 -5.98
N ASP A 232 -8.49 -17.67 -6.14
CA ASP A 232 -9.34 -17.45 -7.30
C ASP A 232 -8.50 -17.13 -8.53
N ASP A 233 -7.45 -16.29 -8.32
CA ASP A 233 -6.57 -15.87 -9.40
C ASP A 233 -5.23 -15.32 -8.89
N LEU A 234 -4.23 -15.34 -9.78
CA LEU A 234 -2.96 -14.64 -9.65
C LEU A 234 -2.70 -13.85 -10.94
N LEU A 235 -2.73 -12.52 -10.84
CA LEU A 235 -2.48 -11.63 -11.96
C LEU A 235 -1.08 -11.07 -11.91
N GLY A 236 -0.52 -10.78 -13.09
CA GLY A 236 0.80 -10.15 -13.24
C GLY A 236 0.73 -8.65 -13.44
N GLU A 237 -0.43 -8.14 -13.83
CA GLU A 237 -0.66 -6.73 -14.15
C GLU A 237 -2.05 -6.27 -13.72
N PHE A 238 -2.21 -4.99 -13.43
CA PHE A 238 -3.47 -4.40 -13.00
C PHE A 238 -4.56 -4.34 -14.07
N ASN A 239 -4.20 -4.59 -15.35
CA ASN A 239 -5.15 -4.73 -16.45
C ASN A 239 -5.87 -6.09 -16.51
N GLY A 240 -5.55 -7.01 -15.59
CA GLY A 240 -6.16 -8.34 -15.50
C GLY A 240 -5.38 -9.47 -16.19
N ASN A 241 -4.22 -9.18 -16.79
CA ASN A 241 -3.38 -10.22 -17.36
C ASN A 241 -2.89 -11.17 -16.28
N LYS A 242 -2.93 -12.49 -16.60
CA LYS A 242 -2.46 -13.54 -15.69
C LYS A 242 -0.96 -13.40 -15.43
N TRP A 243 -0.56 -13.80 -14.25
CA TRP A 243 0.85 -13.84 -13.89
C TRP A 243 1.64 -14.80 -14.77
N THR A 244 2.84 -14.36 -15.14
CA THR A 244 3.87 -15.13 -15.83
C THR A 244 5.23 -14.85 -15.19
N GLU A 245 6.26 -15.61 -15.54
CA GLU A 245 7.63 -15.37 -15.05
C GLU A 245 8.22 -14.00 -15.46
N GLN A 246 7.63 -13.34 -16.47
CA GLN A 246 8.01 -12.01 -16.94
C GLN A 246 7.22 -10.89 -16.27
N SER A 247 6.22 -11.22 -15.45
CA SER A 247 5.38 -10.23 -14.78
C SER A 247 6.18 -9.40 -13.77
N GLU A 248 5.87 -8.11 -13.70
CA GLU A 248 6.48 -7.18 -12.75
C GLU A 248 5.76 -7.15 -11.39
N ASN A 249 4.53 -7.63 -11.35
CA ASN A 249 3.72 -7.68 -10.13
C ASN A 249 3.21 -9.10 -9.87
N GLN A 250 2.76 -9.32 -8.64
CA GLN A 250 1.94 -10.43 -8.19
C GLN A 250 0.71 -9.83 -7.50
N ILE A 251 -0.46 -10.03 -8.09
CA ILE A 251 -1.73 -9.54 -7.58
C ILE A 251 -2.58 -10.76 -7.25
N TRP A 252 -2.79 -10.99 -5.98
CA TRP A 252 -3.46 -12.18 -5.47
C TRP A 252 -4.93 -11.90 -5.21
N LEU A 253 -5.79 -12.72 -5.80
CA LEU A 253 -7.23 -12.73 -5.57
C LEU A 253 -7.56 -13.99 -4.78
N LEU A 254 -7.83 -13.83 -3.50
CA LEU A 254 -8.09 -14.91 -2.57
C LEU A 254 -9.53 -14.90 -2.09
N ARG A 255 -10.05 -16.08 -1.77
CA ARG A 255 -11.40 -16.28 -1.24
C ARG A 255 -11.38 -17.08 0.04
N LYS A 256 -12.15 -16.66 1.05
CA LYS A 256 -12.42 -17.47 2.23
C LYS A 256 -13.45 -18.54 1.89
N THR A 257 -13.04 -19.80 1.98
CA THR A 257 -13.96 -20.95 1.79
C THR A 257 -14.51 -21.46 3.12
N LYS A 258 -15.60 -22.21 3.09
CA LYS A 258 -16.05 -22.98 4.25
C LYS A 258 -14.97 -24.03 4.57
N LYS A 259 -14.55 -24.06 5.82
CA LYS A 259 -13.81 -25.21 6.34
C LYS A 259 -14.75 -26.37 6.55
#